data_b6cd555dbc1cadcca07c002d9eda6660
#
_entry.id   b6cd555dbc1cadcca07c002d9eda6660
#
_cell.length_a   1.000
_cell.length_b   1.000
_cell.length_c   1.000
_cell.angle_alpha   90.00
_cell.angle_beta   90.00
_cell.angle_gamma   90.00
#
_symmetry.space_group_name_H-M   'P 1'
#
loop_
_entity.id
_entity.type
_entity.pdbx_description
1 polymer ?
#
loop_
_entity_poly.entity_id
_entity_poly.type
_entity_poly.pdbx_seq_one_letter_code
_entity_poly.pdbx_strand_id
1 'polypeptide(L)'
;GLQQLALSNCKQNPKLTFWGNIRFEKTFTRDLADLLSYGGLTAVSAGIEIATGSGLSTINKGTEIEHIIAACCAFKEAGILIHSYMIFGFWNQTPQDLINSMETLRQMFQEGLLDSAFWHKFTLTKHSTVYKEWEQGKHPDLKPIPQSPTQFAQNNISFEGEEKSQKYSDPLNAALNQ
;
A
#
# COMPACT_ATOMS: atom_id res chain seq x y z
N GLY A 1 4.17 19.56 4.54
CA GLY A 1 4.18 18.35 3.74
C GLY A 1 4.17 18.64 2.23
N LEU A 2 3.59 17.73 1.43
CA LEU A 2 3.61 17.81 -0.06
C LEU A 2 3.09 19.15 -0.60
N GLN A 3 2.01 19.68 -0.04
CA GLN A 3 1.46 20.98 -0.47
C GLN A 3 2.47 22.12 -0.32
N GLN A 4 3.20 22.18 0.80
CA GLN A 4 4.24 23.21 1.01
C GLN A 4 5.40 23.04 0.04
N LEU A 5 5.80 21.78 -0.23
CA LEU A 5 6.84 21.49 -1.22
C LEU A 5 6.40 21.96 -2.63
N ALA A 6 5.17 21.64 -3.04
CA ALA A 6 4.61 22.07 -4.31
C ALA A 6 4.58 23.61 -4.42
N LEU A 7 4.07 24.31 -3.43
CA LEU A 7 4.02 25.78 -3.41
C LEU A 7 5.42 26.41 -3.44
N SER A 8 6.40 25.83 -2.76
CA SER A 8 7.79 26.30 -2.81
C SER A 8 8.40 26.07 -4.19
N ASN A 9 8.16 24.89 -4.79
CA ASN A 9 8.69 24.51 -6.09
C ASN A 9 8.11 25.36 -7.24
N CYS A 10 6.86 25.82 -7.13
CA CYS A 10 6.27 26.75 -8.09
C CYS A 10 7.08 28.04 -8.31
N LYS A 11 7.88 28.44 -7.32
CA LYS A 11 8.73 29.64 -7.35
C LYS A 11 10.13 29.37 -7.93
N GLN A 12 10.47 28.11 -8.19
CA GLN A 12 11.78 27.73 -8.74
C GLN A 12 11.81 27.83 -10.27
N ASN A 13 13.01 28.09 -10.81
CA ASN A 13 13.27 28.04 -12.25
C ASN A 13 14.67 27.43 -12.50
N PRO A 14 14.78 26.22 -13.09
CA PRO A 14 13.66 25.36 -13.49
C PRO A 14 12.93 24.73 -12.30
N LYS A 15 11.67 24.39 -12.49
CA LYS A 15 10.92 23.60 -11.51
C LYS A 15 11.48 22.17 -11.44
N LEU A 16 11.55 21.62 -10.23
CA LEU A 16 11.89 20.23 -10.03
C LEU A 16 10.67 19.34 -10.28
N THR A 17 10.88 18.17 -10.85
CA THR A 17 9.90 17.10 -10.87
C THR A 17 10.22 16.12 -9.75
N PHE A 18 9.20 15.57 -9.10
CA PHE A 18 9.40 14.64 -8.00
C PHE A 18 8.31 13.58 -7.92
N TRP A 19 8.65 12.49 -7.27
CA TRP A 19 7.78 11.38 -6.94
C TRP A 19 7.57 11.36 -5.43
N GLY A 20 6.33 11.14 -4.96
CA GLY A 20 5.98 11.14 -3.54
C GLY A 20 5.40 9.82 -3.08
N ASN A 21 5.80 9.36 -1.87
CA ASN A 21 5.07 8.33 -1.17
C ASN A 21 3.93 8.98 -0.37
N ILE A 22 2.73 8.49 -0.54
CA ILE A 22 1.54 9.01 0.11
C ILE A 22 0.75 7.88 0.78
N ARG A 23 -0.21 8.26 1.61
CA ARG A 23 -1.31 7.42 2.05
C ARG A 23 -2.57 7.95 1.40
N PHE A 24 -3.41 7.09 0.82
CA PHE A 24 -4.70 7.53 0.29
C PHE A 24 -5.58 8.04 1.43
N GLU A 25 -5.93 9.32 1.36
CA GLU A 25 -6.74 10.02 2.37
C GLU A 25 -7.84 10.82 1.68
N LYS A 26 -8.94 11.06 2.39
CA LYS A 26 -10.07 11.90 1.93
C LYS A 26 -9.66 13.33 1.54
N THR A 27 -8.51 13.78 2.00
CA THR A 27 -7.99 15.12 1.74
C THR A 27 -7.46 15.33 0.33
N PHE A 28 -7.24 14.27 -0.44
CA PHE A 28 -6.81 14.37 -1.84
C PHE A 28 -8.00 14.70 -2.74
N THR A 29 -8.33 15.98 -2.78
CA THR A 29 -9.31 16.56 -3.70
C THR A 29 -8.69 16.87 -5.05
N ARG A 30 -9.52 17.12 -6.07
CA ARG A 30 -9.07 17.54 -7.38
C ARG A 30 -8.20 18.81 -7.32
N ASP A 31 -8.64 19.84 -6.60
CA ASP A 31 -7.89 21.10 -6.49
C ASP A 31 -6.51 20.89 -5.88
N LEU A 32 -6.41 19.99 -4.88
CA LEU A 32 -5.12 19.65 -4.28
C LEU A 32 -4.23 18.87 -5.28
N ALA A 33 -4.79 17.93 -6.02
CA ALA A 33 -4.05 17.18 -7.04
C ALA A 33 -3.53 18.11 -8.15
N ASP A 34 -4.34 19.04 -8.64
CA ASP A 34 -3.93 20.04 -9.63
C ASP A 34 -2.80 20.94 -9.11
N LEU A 35 -2.90 21.40 -7.85
CA LEU A 35 -1.83 22.16 -7.20
C LEU A 35 -0.53 21.36 -7.10
N LEU A 36 -0.61 20.08 -6.73
CA LEU A 36 0.55 19.21 -6.60
C LEU A 36 1.20 18.94 -7.96
N SER A 37 0.40 18.67 -9.00
CA SER A 37 0.87 18.50 -10.38
C SER A 37 1.55 19.78 -10.88
N TYR A 38 0.90 20.94 -10.74
CA TYR A 38 1.49 22.22 -11.10
C TYR A 38 2.79 22.48 -10.33
N GLY A 39 2.87 22.05 -9.08
CA GLY A 39 4.05 22.13 -8.23
C GLY A 39 5.15 21.10 -8.51
N GLY A 40 5.01 20.26 -9.57
CA GLY A 40 6.05 19.34 -10.03
C GLY A 40 5.91 17.89 -9.54
N LEU A 41 4.82 17.53 -8.86
CA LEU A 41 4.52 16.12 -8.53
C LEU A 41 4.12 15.40 -9.81
N THR A 42 4.92 14.43 -10.24
CA THR A 42 4.69 13.66 -11.48
C THR A 42 4.12 12.27 -11.21
N ALA A 43 4.39 11.71 -10.04
CA ALA A 43 3.91 10.40 -9.66
C ALA A 43 3.78 10.25 -8.14
N VAL A 44 2.91 9.33 -7.73
CA VAL A 44 2.74 8.92 -6.34
C VAL A 44 2.86 7.42 -6.20
N SER A 45 3.39 6.98 -5.06
CA SER A 45 3.30 5.58 -4.60
C SER A 45 2.45 5.52 -3.36
N ALA A 46 1.50 4.58 -3.33
CA ALA A 46 0.62 4.41 -2.18
C ALA A 46 0.25 2.94 -1.96
N GLY A 47 0.13 2.52 -0.71
CA GLY A 47 -0.36 1.20 -0.36
C GLY A 47 -1.88 1.13 -0.44
N ILE A 48 -2.41 0.26 -1.29
CA ILE A 48 -3.79 -0.23 -1.21
C ILE A 48 -3.80 -1.44 -0.25
N GLU A 49 -2.71 -2.22 -0.29
CA GLU A 49 -2.38 -3.40 0.52
C GLU A 49 -3.33 -4.56 0.29
N ILE A 50 -4.54 -4.54 0.86
CA ILE A 50 -5.59 -5.53 0.61
C ILE A 50 -6.79 -4.79 0.05
N ALA A 51 -7.15 -5.06 -1.19
CA ALA A 51 -8.24 -4.38 -1.88
C ALA A 51 -9.62 -5.01 -1.58
N THR A 52 -9.83 -5.50 -0.35
CA THR A 52 -11.12 -5.99 0.13
C THR A 52 -11.53 -5.24 1.39
N GLY A 53 -12.85 -5.02 1.57
CA GLY A 53 -13.36 -4.29 2.73
C GLY A 53 -12.98 -4.96 4.05
N SER A 54 -13.01 -6.31 4.12
CA SER A 54 -12.58 -7.09 5.28
C SER A 54 -11.08 -6.98 5.53
N GLY A 55 -10.26 -6.96 4.48
CA GLY A 55 -8.82 -6.82 4.59
C GLY A 55 -8.39 -5.43 5.06
N LEU A 56 -8.99 -4.37 4.52
CA LEU A 56 -8.71 -2.99 4.94
C LEU A 56 -9.08 -2.75 6.41
N SER A 57 -10.18 -3.34 6.90
CA SER A 57 -10.55 -3.26 8.31
C SER A 57 -9.59 -4.01 9.21
N THR A 58 -9.07 -5.16 8.76
CA THR A 58 -8.13 -6.01 9.52
C THR A 58 -6.81 -5.30 9.79
N ILE A 59 -6.31 -4.51 8.84
CA ILE A 59 -5.05 -3.75 9.00
C ILE A 59 -5.26 -2.35 9.60
N ASN A 60 -6.49 -2.06 10.07
CA ASN A 60 -6.84 -0.83 10.80
C ASN A 60 -6.40 0.47 10.09
N LYS A 61 -6.44 0.48 8.75
CA LYS A 61 -6.05 1.67 7.99
C LYS A 61 -7.10 2.77 7.96
N GLY A 62 -8.35 2.46 8.31
CA GLY A 62 -9.45 3.42 8.30
C GLY A 62 -9.71 4.06 6.92
N THR A 63 -9.23 3.43 5.86
CA THR A 63 -9.39 3.89 4.49
C THR A 63 -10.37 2.97 3.79
N GLU A 64 -11.46 3.51 3.30
CA GLU A 64 -12.45 2.79 2.50
C GLU A 64 -12.03 2.79 1.04
N ILE A 65 -12.39 1.76 0.29
CA ILE A 65 -12.01 1.61 -1.12
C ILE A 65 -12.51 2.79 -1.96
N GLU A 66 -13.66 3.36 -1.61
CA GLU A 66 -14.24 4.53 -2.29
C GLU A 66 -13.33 5.76 -2.18
N HIS A 67 -12.65 5.93 -1.03
CA HIS A 67 -11.70 7.04 -0.85
C HIS A 67 -10.42 6.83 -1.66
N ILE A 68 -9.98 5.58 -1.79
CA ILE A 68 -8.85 5.23 -2.65
C ILE A 68 -9.18 5.56 -4.10
N ILE A 69 -10.35 5.11 -4.58
CA ILE A 69 -10.81 5.37 -5.94
C ILE A 69 -10.92 6.87 -6.20
N ALA A 70 -11.55 7.62 -5.29
CA ALA A 70 -11.70 9.08 -5.44
C ALA A 70 -10.35 9.80 -5.51
N ALA A 71 -9.38 9.42 -4.68
CA ALA A 71 -8.03 9.97 -4.72
C ALA A 71 -7.31 9.60 -6.03
N CYS A 72 -7.45 8.35 -6.50
CA CYS A 72 -6.89 7.92 -7.79
C CYS A 72 -7.48 8.75 -8.94
N CYS A 73 -8.80 8.93 -9.00
CA CYS A 73 -9.44 9.78 -9.99
C CYS A 73 -8.85 11.20 -9.98
N ALA A 74 -8.75 11.83 -8.81
CA ALA A 74 -8.20 13.18 -8.69
C ALA A 74 -6.76 13.27 -9.20
N PHE A 75 -5.90 12.32 -8.87
CA PHE A 75 -4.52 12.28 -9.35
C PHE A 75 -4.43 12.02 -10.86
N LYS A 76 -5.18 11.05 -11.38
CA LYS A 76 -5.16 10.73 -12.82
C LYS A 76 -5.65 11.91 -13.67
N GLU A 77 -6.71 12.57 -13.24
CA GLU A 77 -7.22 13.76 -13.92
C GLU A 77 -6.22 14.94 -13.88
N ALA A 78 -5.40 15.04 -12.81
CA ALA A 78 -4.31 16.01 -12.72
C ALA A 78 -3.04 15.61 -13.49
N GLY A 79 -3.04 14.45 -14.16
CA GLY A 79 -1.89 13.93 -14.93
C GLY A 79 -0.78 13.33 -14.07
N ILE A 80 -1.09 12.94 -12.83
CA ILE A 80 -0.13 12.31 -11.91
C ILE A 80 -0.23 10.80 -12.04
N LEU A 81 0.92 10.13 -12.24
CA LEU A 81 1.01 8.67 -12.31
C LEU A 81 0.86 8.04 -10.93
N ILE A 82 0.26 6.85 -10.88
CA ILE A 82 -0.01 6.13 -9.62
C ILE A 82 0.61 4.74 -9.65
N HIS A 83 1.53 4.50 -8.71
CA HIS A 83 2.06 3.18 -8.38
C HIS A 83 1.44 2.66 -7.09
N SER A 84 0.89 1.45 -7.10
CA SER A 84 0.25 0.86 -5.93
C SER A 84 1.10 -0.26 -5.32
N TYR A 85 1.20 -0.25 -3.99
CA TYR A 85 1.73 -1.38 -3.23
C TYR A 85 0.59 -2.26 -2.73
N MET A 86 0.70 -3.55 -3.00
CA MET A 86 -0.16 -4.59 -2.48
C MET A 86 0.62 -5.47 -1.52
N ILE A 87 -0.05 -6.03 -0.52
CA ILE A 87 0.58 -6.94 0.44
C ILE A 87 -0.19 -8.26 0.46
N PHE A 88 0.56 -9.37 0.45
CA PHE A 88 0.02 -10.71 0.59
C PHE A 88 0.74 -11.47 1.72
N GLY A 89 0.12 -12.53 2.22
CA GLY A 89 0.74 -13.43 3.20
C GLY A 89 0.52 -13.02 4.65
N PHE A 90 -0.55 -12.29 4.94
CA PHE A 90 -1.01 -12.13 6.32
C PHE A 90 -1.43 -13.48 6.91
N TRP A 91 -1.26 -13.65 8.21
CA TRP A 91 -1.55 -14.89 8.93
C TRP A 91 -3.01 -15.38 8.80
N ASN A 92 -3.95 -14.47 8.59
CA ASN A 92 -5.39 -14.72 8.47
C ASN A 92 -5.93 -14.54 7.04
N GLN A 93 -5.05 -14.32 6.07
CA GLN A 93 -5.46 -14.09 4.67
C GLN A 93 -5.83 -15.40 3.99
N THR A 94 -6.99 -15.42 3.36
CA THR A 94 -7.46 -16.56 2.57
C THR A 94 -7.07 -16.44 1.11
N PRO A 95 -7.03 -17.56 0.34
CA PRO A 95 -6.87 -17.50 -1.11
C PRO A 95 -7.96 -16.64 -1.80
N GLN A 96 -9.18 -16.64 -1.26
CA GLN A 96 -10.27 -15.83 -1.81
C GLN A 96 -10.00 -14.33 -1.65
N ASP A 97 -9.39 -13.90 -0.53
CA ASP A 97 -8.99 -12.50 -0.35
C ASP A 97 -7.97 -12.06 -1.40
N LEU A 98 -7.04 -12.94 -1.77
CA LEU A 98 -6.08 -12.68 -2.84
C LEU A 98 -6.78 -12.55 -4.20
N ILE A 99 -7.68 -13.46 -4.53
CA ILE A 99 -8.46 -13.42 -5.77
C ILE A 99 -9.28 -12.13 -5.84
N ASN A 100 -9.97 -11.75 -4.77
CA ASN A 100 -10.76 -10.52 -4.70
C ASN A 100 -9.87 -9.29 -4.86
N SER A 101 -8.69 -9.29 -4.25
CA SER A 101 -7.73 -8.18 -4.37
C SER A 101 -7.17 -8.07 -5.78
N MET A 102 -6.88 -9.19 -6.43
CA MET A 102 -6.46 -9.23 -7.84
C MET A 102 -7.54 -8.69 -8.77
N GLU A 103 -8.80 -9.09 -8.56
CA GLU A 103 -9.92 -8.61 -9.36
C GLU A 103 -10.14 -7.10 -9.17
N THR A 104 -10.02 -6.59 -7.95
CA THR A 104 -10.09 -5.14 -7.70
C THR A 104 -8.98 -4.40 -8.44
N LEU A 105 -7.74 -4.90 -8.38
CA LEU A 105 -6.63 -4.32 -9.14
C LEU A 105 -6.88 -4.34 -10.64
N ARG A 106 -7.35 -5.48 -11.17
CA ARG A 106 -7.68 -5.62 -12.59
C ARG A 106 -8.68 -4.55 -13.03
N GLN A 107 -9.74 -4.34 -12.24
CA GLN A 107 -10.72 -3.27 -12.50
C GLN A 107 -10.07 -1.88 -12.45
N MET A 108 -9.25 -1.59 -11.43
CA MET A 108 -8.57 -0.29 -11.33
C MET A 108 -7.63 -0.02 -12.51
N PHE A 109 -6.94 -1.03 -13.03
CA PHE A 109 -6.13 -0.90 -14.24
C PHE A 109 -7.02 -0.68 -15.48
N GLN A 110 -8.10 -1.44 -15.61
CA GLN A 110 -9.04 -1.31 -16.73
C GLN A 110 -9.67 0.07 -16.80
N GLU A 111 -9.99 0.67 -15.64
CA GLU A 111 -10.52 2.04 -15.53
C GLU A 111 -9.43 3.12 -15.61
N GLY A 112 -8.17 2.75 -15.81
CA GLY A 112 -7.06 3.69 -15.92
C GLY A 112 -6.71 4.41 -14.63
N LEU A 113 -7.10 3.87 -13.47
CA LEU A 113 -6.84 4.46 -12.15
C LEU A 113 -5.42 4.18 -11.63
N LEU A 114 -4.76 3.14 -12.15
CA LEU A 114 -3.39 2.78 -11.80
C LEU A 114 -2.51 2.70 -13.04
N ASP A 115 -1.26 3.10 -12.89
CA ASP A 115 -0.23 2.97 -13.93
C ASP A 115 0.67 1.75 -13.70
N SER A 116 0.86 1.38 -12.44
CA SER A 116 1.61 0.19 -12.06
C SER A 116 1.26 -0.30 -10.65
N ALA A 117 1.56 -1.54 -10.36
CA ALA A 117 1.43 -2.10 -9.02
C ALA A 117 2.52 -3.14 -8.76
N PHE A 118 2.75 -3.45 -7.48
CA PHE A 118 3.65 -4.51 -7.06
C PHE A 118 3.15 -5.19 -5.79
N TRP A 119 3.28 -6.51 -5.72
CA TRP A 119 2.94 -7.32 -4.57
C TRP A 119 4.16 -7.56 -3.68
N HIS A 120 4.06 -7.12 -2.43
CA HIS A 120 5.04 -7.39 -1.39
C HIS A 120 4.54 -8.48 -0.44
N LYS A 121 5.45 -9.36 -0.02
CA LYS A 121 5.12 -10.30 1.05
C LYS A 121 5.05 -9.59 2.39
N PHE A 122 4.02 -9.89 3.19
CA PHE A 122 3.91 -9.39 4.55
C PHE A 122 5.11 -9.88 5.39
N THR A 123 5.71 -8.96 6.11
CA THR A 123 6.80 -9.25 7.05
C THR A 123 6.43 -8.71 8.42
N LEU A 124 6.31 -9.60 9.41
CA LEU A 124 6.09 -9.20 10.78
C LEU A 124 7.39 -8.63 11.36
N THR A 125 7.33 -7.44 11.94
CA THR A 125 8.49 -6.80 12.57
C THR A 125 8.22 -6.45 14.03
N LYS A 126 9.24 -6.51 14.87
CA LYS A 126 9.18 -6.21 16.31
C LYS A 126 8.56 -4.85 16.65
N HIS A 127 8.77 -3.87 15.79
CA HIS A 127 8.34 -2.48 16.03
C HIS A 127 7.03 -2.14 15.31
N SER A 128 6.41 -3.12 14.60
CA SER A 128 5.15 -2.91 13.92
C SER A 128 3.98 -2.75 14.90
N THR A 129 2.95 -2.04 14.46
CA THR A 129 1.69 -1.93 15.21
C THR A 129 1.07 -3.31 15.41
N VAL A 130 1.08 -4.16 14.39
CA VAL A 130 0.56 -5.55 14.46
C VAL A 130 1.23 -6.36 15.57
N TYR A 131 2.56 -6.28 15.69
CA TYR A 131 3.26 -7.01 16.74
C TYR A 131 2.90 -6.49 18.15
N LYS A 132 2.84 -5.18 18.32
CA LYS A 132 2.39 -4.56 19.58
C LYS A 132 0.95 -4.93 19.96
N GLU A 133 0.09 -5.00 18.97
CA GLU A 133 -1.31 -5.42 19.17
C GLU A 133 -1.41 -6.89 19.51
N TRP A 134 -0.56 -7.74 18.90
CA TRP A 134 -0.44 -9.14 19.27
C TRP A 134 0.01 -9.31 20.74
N GLU A 135 1.01 -8.55 21.19
CA GLU A 135 1.44 -8.55 22.61
C GLU A 135 0.30 -8.15 23.57
N GLN A 136 -0.66 -7.37 23.09
CA GLN A 136 -1.89 -6.98 23.82
C GLN A 136 -3.03 -8.02 23.71
N GLY A 137 -2.81 -9.13 22.98
CA GLY A 137 -3.81 -10.19 22.80
C GLY A 137 -4.87 -9.91 21.73
N LYS A 138 -4.68 -8.88 20.86
CA LYS A 138 -5.68 -8.52 19.83
C LYS A 138 -5.68 -9.44 18.61
N HIS A 139 -4.61 -10.17 18.36
CA HIS A 139 -4.45 -11.08 17.21
C HIS A 139 -4.21 -12.51 17.69
N PRO A 140 -5.23 -13.22 18.23
CA PRO A 140 -5.06 -14.56 18.83
C PRO A 140 -4.62 -15.63 17.82
N ASP A 141 -4.93 -15.43 16.54
CA ASP A 141 -4.55 -16.36 15.46
C ASP A 141 -3.12 -16.14 14.95
N LEU A 142 -2.49 -15.02 15.27
CA LEU A 142 -1.10 -14.76 14.94
C LEU A 142 -0.20 -15.46 15.93
N LYS A 143 0.68 -16.35 15.44
CA LYS A 143 1.60 -17.14 16.26
C LYS A 143 3.05 -16.87 15.87
N PRO A 144 3.65 -15.81 16.42
CA PRO A 144 5.07 -15.53 16.18
C PRO A 144 5.95 -16.65 16.72
N ILE A 145 7.00 -16.99 15.99
CA ILE A 145 7.99 -18.00 16.39
C ILE A 145 9.08 -17.32 17.23
N PRO A 146 9.34 -17.80 18.45
CA PRO A 146 10.37 -17.25 19.31
C PRO A 146 11.74 -17.24 18.60
N GLN A 147 12.42 -16.12 18.66
CA GLN A 147 13.75 -15.97 18.08
C GLN A 147 14.84 -16.39 19.08
N SER A 148 15.95 -16.93 18.57
CA SER A 148 17.12 -17.20 19.39
C SER A 148 17.69 -15.88 19.95
N PRO A 149 17.98 -15.78 21.26
CA PRO A 149 18.52 -14.58 21.86
C PRO A 149 19.96 -14.22 21.38
N THR A 150 20.60 -15.09 20.60
CA THR A 150 21.96 -14.90 20.10
C THR A 150 22.03 -14.14 18.76
N GLN A 151 20.89 -13.85 18.13
CA GLN A 151 20.89 -13.16 16.84
C GLN A 151 20.91 -11.65 17.01
N PHE A 152 21.98 -11.03 16.53
CA PHE A 152 22.15 -9.58 16.54
C PHE A 152 21.26 -8.89 15.48
N ALA A 153 20.62 -7.78 15.88
CA ALA A 153 19.90 -6.88 14.98
C ALA A 153 18.73 -7.50 14.17
N GLN A 154 18.11 -8.59 14.67
CA GLN A 154 16.99 -9.21 13.98
C GLN A 154 15.68 -8.49 14.31
N ASN A 155 15.13 -7.77 13.32
CA ASN A 155 13.85 -7.07 13.44
C ASN A 155 12.66 -7.91 12.92
N ASN A 156 12.91 -8.77 11.92
CA ASN A 156 11.87 -9.61 11.31
C ASN A 156 11.58 -10.82 12.20
N ILE A 157 10.31 -11.11 12.39
CA ILE A 157 9.82 -12.22 13.22
C ILE A 157 9.05 -13.17 12.31
N SER A 158 9.48 -14.41 12.24
CA SER A 158 8.71 -15.46 11.56
C SER A 158 7.46 -15.83 12.38
N PHE A 159 6.43 -16.30 11.71
CA PHE A 159 5.20 -16.77 12.33
C PHE A 159 4.71 -18.07 11.68
N GLU A 160 3.90 -18.84 12.39
CA GLU A 160 3.37 -20.11 11.87
C GLU A 160 2.55 -19.89 10.60
N GLY A 161 2.84 -20.67 9.58
CA GLY A 161 2.14 -20.61 8.28
C GLY A 161 2.67 -19.56 7.30
N GLU A 162 3.68 -18.80 7.67
CA GLU A 162 4.32 -17.80 6.78
C GLU A 162 4.79 -18.42 5.46
N GLU A 163 5.32 -19.66 5.51
CA GLU A 163 5.82 -20.38 4.35
C GLU A 163 4.74 -20.69 3.30
N LYS A 164 3.47 -20.83 3.74
CA LYS A 164 2.34 -21.17 2.86
C LYS A 164 2.06 -20.07 1.82
N SER A 165 2.40 -18.84 2.13
CA SER A 165 2.20 -17.71 1.26
C SER A 165 3.30 -17.56 0.19
N GLN A 166 4.47 -18.17 0.36
CA GLN A 166 5.62 -18.03 -0.55
C GLN A 166 5.28 -18.41 -1.99
N LYS A 167 4.45 -19.42 -2.18
CA LYS A 167 4.01 -19.89 -3.51
C LYS A 167 3.24 -18.86 -4.32
N TYR A 168 2.71 -17.80 -3.70
CA TYR A 168 1.92 -16.77 -4.37
C TYR A 168 2.76 -15.60 -4.91
N SER A 169 4.04 -15.45 -4.49
CA SER A 169 4.89 -14.32 -4.86
C SER A 169 5.02 -14.14 -6.37
N ASP A 170 5.50 -15.19 -7.03
CA ASP A 170 5.76 -15.13 -8.47
C ASP A 170 4.48 -15.04 -9.31
N PRO A 171 3.43 -15.87 -9.04
CA PRO A 171 2.17 -15.75 -9.77
C PRO A 171 1.49 -14.39 -9.63
N LEU A 172 1.47 -13.79 -8.44
CA LEU A 172 0.84 -12.50 -8.21
C LEU A 172 1.54 -11.38 -9.00
N ASN A 173 2.87 -11.35 -8.97
CA ASN A 173 3.62 -10.33 -9.70
C ASN A 173 3.65 -10.60 -11.22
N ALA A 174 3.63 -11.86 -11.65
CA ALA A 174 3.52 -12.20 -13.07
C ALA A 174 2.19 -11.75 -13.67
N ALA A 175 1.10 -11.87 -12.92
CA ALA A 175 -0.23 -11.46 -13.37
C ALA A 175 -0.37 -9.93 -13.57
N LEU A 176 0.50 -9.12 -12.98
CA LEU A 176 0.52 -7.65 -13.19
C LEU A 176 1.15 -7.24 -14.53
N ASN A 177 1.83 -8.17 -15.22
CA ASN A 177 2.52 -7.90 -16.48
C ASN A 177 1.71 -8.34 -17.72
N GLN A 178 0.47 -8.77 -17.53
CA GLN A 178 -0.46 -9.17 -18.60
C GLN A 178 -1.47 -8.06 -18.89
#